data_b91b18adbc6820276b9055769b50e429
#
_entry.id   b91b18adbc6820276b9055769b50e429
#
_cell.length_a   1.000
_cell.length_b   1.000
_cell.length_c   1.000
_cell.angle_alpha   90.00
_cell.angle_beta   90.00
_cell.angle_gamma   90.00
#
_symmetry.space_group_name_H-M   'P 1'
#
loop_
_entity.id
_entity.type
_entity.pdbx_description
1 polymer ?
#
loop_
_entity_poly.entity_id
_entity_poly.type
_entity_poly.pdbx_seq_one_letter_code
_entity_poly.pdbx_strand_id
1 'polypeptide(L)'
;MNCSSFAFAFLCSTSSLVAAENAERDGVELRCYRVIYDAINDVEAAIKGMLAPKFRDVDIGQAEVRQVVKISSVGNIAGCYVTTGKVARNAKVRVVRDGIVVAEDEMASLRRFKDDVKEVAKGFECGIGLNKFNDVKEGDVLECYITEEYRDN
;
A
#
# COMPACT_ATOMS: atom_id res chain seq x y z
N MET A 1 46.53 18.89 42.66
CA MET A 1 45.57 17.84 43.07
C MET A 1 44.16 18.37 42.81
N ASN A 2 43.63 17.91 41.93
CA ASN A 2 42.44 17.94 41.11
C ASN A 2 41.10 18.25 41.81
N CYS A 3 40.86 19.53 42.13
CA CYS A 3 39.54 20.01 42.48
C CYS A 3 38.61 20.25 41.25
N SER A 4 39.16 20.23 40.05
CA SER A 4 38.32 20.46 38.84
C SER A 4 37.47 19.28 38.38
N SER A 5 37.83 18.05 38.78
CA SER A 5 37.10 16.86 38.34
C SER A 5 35.77 16.65 39.08
N PHE A 6 35.71 17.08 40.36
CA PHE A 6 34.50 16.97 41.18
C PHE A 6 33.45 18.03 40.85
N ALA A 7 33.89 19.24 40.49
CA ALA A 7 32.97 20.30 40.09
C ALA A 7 32.26 20.01 38.75
N PHE A 8 32.97 19.32 37.85
CA PHE A 8 32.39 18.95 36.54
C PHE A 8 31.35 17.85 36.62
N ALA A 9 31.54 16.85 37.52
CA ALA A 9 30.57 15.80 37.75
C ALA A 9 29.30 16.33 38.43
N PHE A 10 29.43 17.31 39.30
CA PHE A 10 28.28 17.92 39.99
C PHE A 10 27.44 18.81 39.06
N LEU A 11 28.09 19.55 38.15
CA LEU A 11 27.41 20.37 37.14
C LEU A 11 26.65 19.51 36.12
N CYS A 12 27.18 18.36 35.77
CA CYS A 12 26.47 17.43 34.84
C CYS A 12 25.23 16.79 35.49
N SER A 13 25.29 16.53 36.79
CA SER A 13 24.15 15.97 37.54
C SER A 13 23.01 16.99 37.73
N THR A 14 23.35 18.26 38.00
CA THR A 14 22.34 19.31 38.18
C THR A 14 21.69 19.74 36.88
N SER A 15 22.42 19.74 35.77
CA SER A 15 21.86 20.10 34.46
C SER A 15 20.86 19.03 33.94
N SER A 16 21.09 17.75 34.23
CA SER A 16 20.14 16.69 33.86
C SER A 16 18.83 16.72 34.67
N LEU A 17 18.91 17.10 35.96
CA LEU A 17 17.72 17.28 36.80
C LEU A 17 16.87 18.47 36.35
N VAL A 18 17.49 19.62 36.05
CA VAL A 18 16.78 20.80 35.55
C VAL A 18 16.15 20.55 34.17
N ALA A 19 16.82 19.79 33.32
CA ALA A 19 16.24 19.38 32.02
C ALA A 19 15.03 18.47 32.17
N ALA A 20 15.03 17.55 33.15
CA ALA A 20 13.90 16.67 33.43
C ALA A 20 12.68 17.45 33.95
N GLU A 21 12.87 18.38 34.89
CA GLU A 21 11.79 19.22 35.42
C GLU A 21 11.16 20.13 34.35
N ASN A 22 11.97 20.70 33.47
CA ASN A 22 11.47 21.53 32.37
C ASN A 22 10.71 20.71 31.33
N ALA A 23 11.13 19.49 31.05
CA ALA A 23 10.45 18.63 30.09
C ALA A 23 9.07 18.16 30.60
N GLU A 24 8.92 17.91 31.90
CA GLU A 24 7.60 17.61 32.48
C GLU A 24 6.64 18.79 32.36
N ARG A 25 7.13 20.02 32.54
CA ARG A 25 6.32 21.23 32.42
C ARG A 25 5.83 21.46 30.98
N ASP A 26 6.67 21.18 30.00
CA ASP A 26 6.39 21.40 28.58
C ASP A 26 5.75 20.16 27.90
N GLY A 27 5.52 19.07 28.64
CA GLY A 27 4.91 17.84 28.13
C GLY A 27 5.79 17.07 27.14
N VAL A 28 7.10 17.29 27.20
CA VAL A 28 8.08 16.63 26.33
C VAL A 28 8.56 15.34 26.99
N GLU A 29 8.48 14.24 26.26
CA GLU A 29 8.95 12.94 26.72
C GLU A 29 10.49 12.90 26.73
N LEU A 30 11.11 12.85 27.91
CA LEU A 30 12.53 12.69 28.12
C LEU A 30 12.91 11.22 28.26
N ARG A 31 13.72 10.73 27.34
CA ARG A 31 14.29 9.39 27.41
C ARG A 31 15.76 9.46 27.77
N CYS A 32 16.11 8.95 28.96
CA CYS A 32 17.49 8.89 29.43
C CYS A 32 18.12 7.55 29.06
N TYR A 33 19.23 7.57 28.35
CA TYR A 33 19.94 6.38 27.91
C TYR A 33 21.26 6.22 28.67
N ARG A 34 21.53 5.02 29.14
CA ARG A 34 22.81 4.67 29.79
C ARG A 34 23.93 4.41 28.79
N VAL A 35 23.56 3.88 27.64
CA VAL A 35 24.50 3.47 26.61
C VAL A 35 24.03 4.06 25.28
N ILE A 36 24.97 4.61 24.52
CA ILE A 36 24.71 5.23 23.22
C ILE A 36 24.01 4.30 22.22
N TYR A 37 24.28 3.00 22.32
CA TYR A 37 23.67 1.99 21.45
C TYR A 37 22.16 1.83 21.71
N ASP A 38 21.72 1.94 22.95
CA ASP A 38 20.29 1.86 23.28
C ASP A 38 19.53 3.08 22.68
N ALA A 39 20.15 4.26 22.71
CA ALA A 39 19.60 5.45 22.07
C ALA A 39 19.47 5.30 20.55
N ILE A 40 20.44 4.71 19.89
CA ILE A 40 20.43 4.45 18.44
C ILE A 40 19.30 3.47 18.10
N ASN A 41 19.20 2.37 18.83
CA ASN A 41 18.16 1.35 18.61
C ASN A 41 16.74 1.93 18.80
N ASP A 42 16.56 2.78 19.80
CA ASP A 42 15.26 3.40 20.08
C ASP A 42 14.88 4.43 19.01
N VAL A 43 15.85 5.19 18.51
CA VAL A 43 15.64 6.13 17.38
C VAL A 43 15.32 5.36 16.10
N GLU A 44 16.03 4.28 15.80
CA GLU A 44 15.74 3.45 14.65
C GLU A 44 14.33 2.82 14.73
N ALA A 45 13.92 2.34 15.91
CA ALA A 45 12.57 1.81 16.13
C ALA A 45 11.49 2.90 15.98
N ALA A 46 11.77 4.12 16.47
CA ALA A 46 10.86 5.26 16.31
C ALA A 46 10.74 5.69 14.84
N ILE A 47 11.85 5.74 14.11
CA ILE A 47 11.86 6.07 12.68
C ILE A 47 11.11 5.00 11.88
N LYS A 48 11.33 3.71 12.15
CA LYS A 48 10.59 2.61 11.51
C LYS A 48 9.09 2.67 11.80
N GLY A 49 8.69 3.11 12.99
CA GLY A 49 7.29 3.31 13.36
C GLY A 49 6.65 4.56 12.72
N MET A 50 7.45 5.56 12.38
CA MET A 50 6.98 6.81 11.74
C MET A 50 6.94 6.72 10.21
N LEU A 51 7.63 5.77 9.60
CA LEU A 51 7.55 5.52 8.16
C LEU A 51 6.15 4.96 7.86
N ALA A 52 5.28 5.83 7.35
CA ALA A 52 4.01 5.40 6.81
C ALA A 52 4.27 4.33 5.73
N PRO A 53 3.52 3.22 5.72
CA PRO A 53 3.69 2.20 4.71
C PRO A 53 3.55 2.81 3.32
N LYS A 54 4.57 2.69 2.49
CA LYS A 54 4.50 3.10 1.10
C LYS A 54 3.79 2.00 0.33
N PHE A 55 2.73 2.35 -0.35
CA PHE A 55 2.01 1.44 -1.23
C PHE A 55 2.55 1.62 -2.64
N ARG A 56 2.78 0.51 -3.30
CA ARG A 56 3.17 0.47 -4.71
C ARG A 56 2.14 -0.34 -5.48
N ASP A 57 1.63 0.25 -6.55
CA ASP A 57 0.78 -0.46 -7.49
C ASP A 57 1.66 -1.28 -8.43
N VAL A 58 1.42 -2.57 -8.46
CA VAL A 58 2.12 -3.52 -9.33
C VAL A 58 1.13 -4.06 -10.35
N ASP A 59 1.38 -3.77 -11.61
CA ASP A 59 0.57 -4.28 -12.72
C ASP A 59 0.83 -5.77 -12.88
N ILE A 60 -0.20 -6.58 -12.76
CA ILE A 60 -0.12 -8.03 -12.88
C ILE A 60 -0.56 -8.56 -14.25
N GLY A 61 -1.39 -7.81 -14.94
CA GLY A 61 -1.83 -8.19 -16.27
C GLY A 61 -2.81 -7.22 -16.90
N GLN A 62 -3.00 -7.39 -18.21
CA GLN A 62 -3.90 -6.60 -19.03
C GLN A 62 -4.87 -7.52 -19.79
N ALA A 63 -6.12 -7.11 -19.85
CA ALA A 63 -7.16 -7.78 -20.58
C ALA A 63 -7.93 -6.79 -21.48
N GLU A 64 -8.15 -7.15 -22.73
CA GLU A 64 -8.90 -6.37 -23.71
C GLU A 64 -10.38 -6.80 -23.70
N VAL A 65 -11.27 -5.82 -23.60
CA VAL A 65 -12.72 -6.06 -23.67
C VAL A 65 -13.15 -6.31 -25.09
N ARG A 66 -13.64 -7.50 -25.36
CA ARG A 66 -14.16 -7.89 -26.69
C ARG A 66 -15.67 -7.82 -26.79
N GLN A 67 -16.36 -8.09 -25.69
CA GLN A 67 -17.81 -8.13 -25.63
C GLN A 67 -18.31 -7.66 -24.26
N VAL A 68 -19.41 -6.95 -24.26
CA VAL A 68 -20.09 -6.51 -23.02
C VAL A 68 -21.44 -7.21 -22.92
N VAL A 69 -21.64 -7.99 -21.86
CA VAL A 69 -22.87 -8.71 -21.59
C VAL A 69 -23.58 -8.09 -20.39
N LYS A 70 -24.79 -7.63 -20.60
CA LYS A 70 -25.63 -7.08 -19.51
C LYS A 70 -26.43 -8.22 -18.89
N ILE A 71 -26.19 -8.48 -17.61
CA ILE A 71 -26.93 -9.49 -16.84
C ILE A 71 -27.72 -8.76 -15.75
N SER A 72 -29.04 -8.93 -15.77
CA SER A 72 -29.96 -8.23 -14.86
C SER A 72 -29.71 -8.52 -13.38
N SER A 73 -29.09 -9.64 -13.03
CA SER A 73 -28.85 -10.06 -11.65
C SER A 73 -27.48 -9.66 -11.07
N VAL A 74 -26.50 -9.42 -11.93
CA VAL A 74 -25.09 -9.23 -11.49
C VAL A 74 -24.50 -7.92 -12.02
N GLY A 75 -25.20 -7.22 -12.91
CA GLY A 75 -24.71 -6.01 -13.60
C GLY A 75 -24.04 -6.34 -14.94
N ASN A 76 -23.20 -5.43 -15.40
CA ASN A 76 -22.50 -5.60 -16.66
C ASN A 76 -21.27 -6.49 -16.45
N ILE A 77 -21.16 -7.53 -17.25
CA ILE A 77 -19.97 -8.39 -17.30
C ILE A 77 -19.23 -8.11 -18.60
N ALA A 78 -17.96 -7.73 -18.48
CA ALA A 78 -17.08 -7.56 -19.61
C ALA A 78 -16.46 -8.89 -20.00
N GLY A 79 -16.74 -9.37 -21.19
CA GLY A 79 -16.04 -10.50 -21.81
C GLY A 79 -14.68 -10.03 -22.33
N CYS A 80 -13.62 -10.42 -21.63
CA CYS A 80 -12.27 -9.96 -21.87
C CYS A 80 -11.37 -11.09 -22.35
N TYR A 81 -10.37 -10.71 -23.14
CA TYR A 81 -9.27 -11.59 -23.52
C TYR A 81 -7.99 -11.13 -22.84
N VAL A 82 -7.32 -12.00 -22.10
CA VAL A 82 -6.07 -11.66 -21.40
C VAL A 82 -4.92 -11.59 -22.40
N THR A 83 -4.42 -10.39 -22.64
CA THR A 83 -3.34 -10.13 -23.60
C THR A 83 -1.96 -10.28 -22.96
N THR A 84 -1.81 -9.85 -21.71
CA THR A 84 -0.52 -9.86 -21.00
C THR A 84 -0.73 -10.25 -19.54
N GLY A 85 0.25 -10.98 -19.00
CA GLY A 85 0.29 -11.35 -17.58
C GLY A 85 -0.83 -12.29 -17.15
N LYS A 86 -1.41 -12.02 -16.00
CA LYS A 86 -2.53 -12.77 -15.42
C LYS A 86 -3.54 -11.83 -14.77
N VAL A 87 -4.78 -12.24 -14.74
CA VAL A 87 -5.86 -11.52 -14.07
C VAL A 87 -6.24 -12.30 -12.83
N ALA A 88 -6.20 -11.67 -11.66
CA ALA A 88 -6.57 -12.27 -10.38
C ALA A 88 -7.82 -11.60 -9.79
N ARG A 89 -8.69 -12.39 -9.16
CA ARG A 89 -9.94 -11.89 -8.58
C ARG A 89 -9.75 -10.82 -7.50
N ASN A 90 -8.63 -10.86 -6.77
CA ASN A 90 -8.34 -9.90 -5.70
C ASN A 90 -7.65 -8.63 -6.21
N ALA A 91 -7.45 -8.51 -7.52
CA ALA A 91 -6.83 -7.35 -8.12
C ALA A 91 -7.82 -6.20 -8.27
N LYS A 92 -7.30 -4.98 -8.19
CA LYS A 92 -8.01 -3.78 -8.63
C LYS A 92 -7.88 -3.67 -10.14
N VAL A 93 -8.86 -3.05 -10.75
CA VAL A 93 -8.94 -2.91 -12.21
C VAL A 93 -9.02 -1.45 -12.57
N ARG A 94 -8.14 -1.03 -13.44
CA ARG A 94 -8.15 0.28 -14.06
C ARG A 94 -8.67 0.15 -15.49
N VAL A 95 -9.74 0.87 -15.80
CA VAL A 95 -10.33 0.89 -17.15
C VAL A 95 -9.64 1.97 -17.96
N VAL A 96 -8.97 1.57 -19.02
CA VAL A 96 -8.25 2.47 -19.93
C VAL A 96 -8.98 2.49 -21.27
N ARG A 97 -9.37 3.67 -21.71
CA ARG A 97 -10.00 3.93 -23.00
C ARG A 97 -9.17 4.93 -23.77
N ASP A 98 -8.74 4.58 -24.98
CA ASP A 98 -7.89 5.44 -25.83
C ASP A 98 -6.59 5.91 -25.13
N GLY A 99 -6.01 5.07 -24.25
CA GLY A 99 -4.82 5.41 -23.49
C GLY A 99 -5.09 6.31 -22.26
N ILE A 100 -6.34 6.58 -21.94
CA ILE A 100 -6.73 7.41 -20.80
C ILE A 100 -7.46 6.55 -19.77
N VAL A 101 -7.08 6.67 -18.50
CA VAL A 101 -7.78 6.02 -17.39
C VAL A 101 -9.13 6.69 -17.20
N VAL A 102 -10.20 5.95 -17.47
CA VAL A 102 -11.59 6.41 -17.34
C VAL A 102 -12.12 6.15 -15.94
N ALA A 103 -11.79 5.01 -15.37
CA ALA A 103 -12.25 4.60 -14.05
C ALA A 103 -11.29 3.62 -13.39
N GLU A 104 -11.30 3.62 -12.07
CA GLU A 104 -10.64 2.63 -11.23
C GLU A 104 -11.70 1.96 -10.36
N ASP A 105 -11.72 0.64 -10.36
CA ASP A 105 -12.70 -0.14 -9.63
C ASP A 105 -12.10 -1.45 -9.11
N GLU A 106 -12.83 -2.10 -8.23
CA GLU A 106 -12.49 -3.41 -7.71
C GLU A 106 -13.22 -4.49 -8.51
N MET A 107 -12.53 -5.60 -8.72
CA MET A 107 -13.11 -6.74 -9.39
C MET A 107 -14.16 -7.40 -8.50
N ALA A 108 -15.42 -7.35 -8.91
CA ALA A 108 -16.54 -7.99 -8.19
C ALA A 108 -16.58 -9.49 -8.48
N SER A 109 -16.38 -9.89 -9.74
CA SER A 109 -16.40 -11.29 -10.14
C SER A 109 -15.44 -11.57 -11.29
N LEU A 110 -14.80 -12.74 -11.25
CA LEU A 110 -13.96 -13.26 -12.32
C LEU A 110 -14.47 -14.64 -12.70
N ARG A 111 -14.96 -14.78 -13.94
CA ARG A 111 -15.54 -16.01 -14.45
C ARG A 111 -14.85 -16.43 -15.74
N ARG A 112 -14.73 -17.75 -15.90
CA ARG A 112 -14.32 -18.36 -17.16
C ARG A 112 -15.42 -19.29 -17.63
N PHE A 113 -16.03 -18.96 -18.78
CA PHE A 113 -17.26 -19.57 -19.27
C PHE A 113 -18.42 -19.39 -18.27
N LYS A 114 -18.69 -20.38 -17.43
CA LYS A 114 -19.73 -20.34 -16.38
C LYS A 114 -19.17 -20.53 -14.97
N ASP A 115 -17.88 -20.82 -14.85
CA ASP A 115 -17.23 -21.16 -13.60
C ASP A 115 -16.51 -19.91 -13.00
N ASP A 116 -16.69 -19.72 -11.70
CA ASP A 116 -15.93 -18.72 -10.96
C ASP A 116 -14.50 -19.22 -10.77
N VAL A 117 -13.53 -18.38 -11.18
CA VAL A 117 -12.11 -18.70 -11.10
C VAL A 117 -11.38 -17.66 -10.24
N LYS A 118 -10.28 -18.08 -9.64
CA LYS A 118 -9.44 -17.20 -8.81
C LYS A 118 -8.48 -16.36 -9.64
N GLU A 119 -7.95 -16.95 -10.71
CA GLU A 119 -7.03 -16.29 -11.63
C GLU A 119 -7.18 -16.85 -13.04
N VAL A 120 -6.86 -16.02 -14.03
CA VAL A 120 -6.85 -16.38 -15.45
C VAL A 120 -5.52 -15.96 -16.06
N ALA A 121 -4.86 -16.88 -16.72
CA ALA A 121 -3.59 -16.62 -17.37
C ALA A 121 -3.77 -15.98 -18.76
N LYS A 122 -2.68 -15.43 -19.28
CA LYS A 122 -2.56 -14.93 -20.66
C LYS A 122 -3.08 -15.92 -21.70
N GLY A 123 -3.79 -15.43 -22.69
CA GLY A 123 -4.29 -16.18 -23.83
C GLY A 123 -5.65 -16.84 -23.58
N PHE A 124 -6.28 -16.62 -22.45
CA PHE A 124 -7.60 -17.12 -22.15
C PHE A 124 -8.64 -16.01 -22.10
N GLU A 125 -9.88 -16.38 -22.42
CA GLU A 125 -11.02 -15.49 -22.27
C GLU A 125 -11.59 -15.59 -20.85
N CYS A 126 -12.06 -14.46 -20.33
CA CYS A 126 -12.69 -14.37 -19.03
C CYS A 126 -13.80 -13.32 -19.01
N GLY A 127 -14.76 -13.52 -18.14
CA GLY A 127 -15.78 -12.52 -17.81
C GLY A 127 -15.40 -11.78 -16.54
N ILE A 128 -15.24 -10.47 -16.63
CA ILE A 128 -14.91 -9.59 -15.51
C ILE A 128 -16.13 -8.76 -15.16
N GLY A 129 -16.61 -8.90 -13.94
CA GLY A 129 -17.62 -8.02 -13.36
C GLY A 129 -16.96 -6.95 -12.49
N LEU A 130 -17.30 -5.69 -12.71
CA LEU A 130 -16.87 -4.57 -11.92
C LEU A 130 -17.92 -4.23 -10.86
N ASN A 131 -17.49 -3.66 -9.74
CA ASN A 131 -18.35 -3.39 -8.60
C ASN A 131 -19.19 -2.11 -8.78
N LYS A 132 -18.57 -1.04 -9.20
CA LYS A 132 -19.17 0.31 -9.30
C LYS A 132 -19.33 0.77 -10.74
N PHE A 133 -18.38 0.45 -11.61
CA PHE A 133 -18.33 0.95 -12.97
C PHE A 133 -19.07 0.02 -13.94
N ASN A 134 -20.16 0.53 -14.51
CA ASN A 134 -21.02 -0.24 -15.43
C ASN A 134 -20.92 0.22 -16.89
N ASP A 135 -20.12 1.25 -17.21
CA ASP A 135 -20.00 1.81 -18.58
C ASP A 135 -18.77 1.28 -19.32
N VAL A 136 -18.48 -0.01 -19.18
CA VAL A 136 -17.46 -0.68 -19.97
C VAL A 136 -17.92 -0.80 -21.41
N LYS A 137 -17.02 -0.49 -22.35
CA LYS A 137 -17.27 -0.58 -23.80
C LYS A 137 -16.33 -1.59 -24.44
N GLU A 138 -16.72 -2.04 -25.63
CA GLU A 138 -15.86 -2.87 -26.46
C GLU A 138 -14.64 -2.06 -26.92
N GLY A 139 -13.44 -2.64 -26.80
CA GLY A 139 -12.18 -1.98 -27.09
C GLY A 139 -11.51 -1.33 -25.87
N ASP A 140 -12.14 -1.32 -24.70
CA ASP A 140 -11.50 -0.87 -23.47
C ASP A 140 -10.43 -1.87 -23.03
N VAL A 141 -9.35 -1.37 -22.43
CA VAL A 141 -8.30 -2.18 -21.83
C VAL A 141 -8.47 -2.17 -20.33
N LEU A 142 -8.56 -3.33 -19.73
CA LEU A 142 -8.62 -3.52 -18.29
C LEU A 142 -7.22 -3.85 -17.78
N GLU A 143 -6.60 -2.92 -17.07
CA GLU A 143 -5.32 -3.12 -16.41
C GLU A 143 -5.58 -3.61 -14.99
N CYS A 144 -5.09 -4.81 -14.69
CA CYS A 144 -5.21 -5.41 -13.37
C CYS A 144 -3.94 -5.13 -12.56
N TYR A 145 -4.08 -4.55 -11.39
CA TYR A 145 -2.98 -4.24 -10.49
C TYR A 145 -3.28 -4.65 -9.05
N ILE A 146 -2.23 -4.89 -8.30
CA ILE A 146 -2.30 -5.17 -6.86
C ILE A 146 -1.51 -4.08 -6.15
N THR A 147 -2.08 -3.55 -5.09
CA THR A 147 -1.38 -2.62 -4.21
C THR A 147 -0.59 -3.42 -3.19
N GLU A 148 0.72 -3.43 -3.30
CA GLU A 148 1.63 -4.07 -2.36
C GLU A 148 2.21 -3.06 -1.39
N GLU A 149 2.28 -3.44 -0.11
CA GLU A 149 2.95 -2.65 0.90
C GLU A 149 4.47 -2.83 0.75
N TYR A 150 5.15 -1.75 0.44
CA TYR A 150 6.59 -1.72 0.27
C TYR A 150 7.24 -1.13 1.52
N ARG A 151 8.14 -1.90 2.13
CA ARG A 151 9.00 -1.45 3.22
C ARG A 151 10.42 -1.34 2.70
N ASP A 152 10.94 -0.13 2.71
CA ASP A 152 12.37 0.07 2.47
C ASP A 152 13.15 -0.54 3.64
N ASN A 153 13.95 -1.56 3.34
CA ASN A 153 14.92 -2.13 4.27
C ASN A 153 16.24 -1.35 4.24
#